data_6d3f5ef407db5ddd67e13c77c36ca45a
#
_entry.id   6d3f5ef407db5ddd67e13c77c36ca45a
#
_cell.length_a   1.000
_cell.length_b   1.000
_cell.length_c   1.000
_cell.angle_alpha   90.00
_cell.angle_beta   90.00
_cell.angle_gamma   90.00
#
_symmetry.space_group_name_H-M   'P 1'
#
loop_
_entity.id
_entity.type
_entity.pdbx_description
1 polymer ?
#
loop_
_entity_poly.entity_id
_entity_poly.type
_entity_poly.pdbx_seq_one_letter_code
_entity_poly.pdbx_strand_id
1 'polypeptide(L)'
;MEITLSGDIIKQEDASENGMVMDFSDVKAIAKSAVFDLWDHAFLVYKHDTEVLDFLNSMANHKTIVFPTVPTAENMAFEAFRILKSKYQDTYGNHLKLEKVRLYETPNNWADALA
;
A
#
# COMPACT_ATOMS: atom_id res chain seq x y z
N MET A 1 -2.89 6.84 5.35
CA MET A 1 -2.08 5.61 5.55
C MET A 1 -0.67 6.01 5.97
N GLU A 2 -0.15 5.35 6.97
CA GLU A 2 1.24 5.51 7.39
C GLU A 2 2.05 4.27 7.01
N ILE A 3 3.27 4.49 6.55
CA ILE A 3 4.19 3.43 6.15
C ILE A 3 5.46 3.58 6.98
N THR A 4 5.85 2.53 7.68
CA THR A 4 7.08 2.49 8.49
C THR A 4 8.08 1.57 7.82
N LEU A 5 9.24 2.11 7.51
CA LEU A 5 10.34 1.42 6.86
C LEU A 5 11.58 1.49 7.73
N SER A 6 12.41 0.46 7.64
CA SER A 6 13.73 0.44 8.28
C SER A 6 14.81 0.08 7.28
N GLY A 7 16.03 0.49 7.56
CA GLY A 7 17.19 0.21 6.73
C GLY A 7 18.41 0.92 7.26
N ASP A 8 19.56 0.65 6.64
CA ASP A 8 20.81 1.29 6.99
C ASP A 8 20.92 2.67 6.32
N ILE A 9 21.57 3.60 6.98
CA ILE A 9 21.85 4.93 6.43
C ILE A 9 22.82 4.76 5.23
N ILE A 10 22.48 5.39 4.12
CA ILE A 10 23.34 5.43 2.94
C ILE A 10 24.57 6.29 3.23
N LYS A 11 25.76 5.71 3.03
CA LYS A 11 27.04 6.38 3.24
C LYS A 11 27.83 6.42 1.94
N GLN A 12 27.35 7.23 1.01
CA GLN A 12 27.97 7.42 -0.28
C GLN A 12 28.06 8.93 -0.57
N GLU A 13 29.26 9.49 -0.48
CA GLU A 13 29.48 10.95 -0.50
C GLU A 13 28.90 11.65 -1.73
N ASP A 14 28.94 10.99 -2.90
CA ASP A 14 28.47 11.57 -4.16
C ASP A 14 26.96 11.31 -4.42
N ALA A 15 26.29 10.55 -3.57
CA ALA A 15 24.88 10.27 -3.73
C ALA A 15 24.02 11.35 -3.10
N SER A 16 22.91 11.71 -3.76
CA SER A 16 21.94 12.66 -3.23
C SER A 16 21.26 12.15 -1.96
N GLU A 17 21.20 10.82 -1.78
CA GLU A 17 20.62 10.14 -0.61
C GLU A 17 21.61 9.95 0.54
N ASN A 18 22.85 10.47 0.43
CA ASN A 18 23.84 10.33 1.49
C ASN A 18 23.30 10.88 2.83
N GLY A 19 23.38 10.08 3.88
CA GLY A 19 22.84 10.40 5.19
C GLY A 19 21.37 10.01 5.41
N MET A 20 20.71 9.48 4.40
CA MET A 20 19.32 8.99 4.47
C MET A 20 19.30 7.47 4.47
N VAL A 21 18.23 6.90 5.02
CA VAL A 21 17.89 5.49 4.74
C VAL A 21 17.36 5.39 3.32
N MET A 22 16.53 6.35 2.93
CA MET A 22 15.80 6.40 1.67
C MET A 22 15.27 7.81 1.43
N ASP A 23 15.12 8.20 0.17
CA ASP A 23 14.40 9.43 -0.17
C ASP A 23 12.89 9.22 0.02
N PHE A 24 12.27 10.08 0.83
CA PHE A 24 10.83 10.00 1.09
C PHE A 24 9.98 10.18 -0.17
N SER A 25 10.43 10.96 -1.14
CA SER A 25 9.69 11.15 -2.40
C SER A 25 9.60 9.86 -3.21
N ASP A 26 10.65 9.05 -3.20
CA ASP A 26 10.67 7.75 -3.89
C ASP A 26 9.74 6.75 -3.20
N VAL A 27 9.74 6.72 -1.87
CA VAL A 27 8.84 5.88 -1.06
C VAL A 27 7.38 6.25 -1.34
N LYS A 28 7.07 7.54 -1.35
CA LYS A 28 5.72 8.03 -1.64
C LYS A 28 5.28 7.72 -3.06
N ALA A 29 6.16 7.85 -4.04
CA ALA A 29 5.84 7.57 -5.44
C ALA A 29 5.46 6.10 -5.64
N ILE A 30 6.18 5.17 -5.01
CA ILE A 30 5.88 3.74 -5.07
C ILE A 30 4.53 3.44 -4.40
N ALA A 31 4.29 3.97 -3.21
CA ALA A 31 3.02 3.78 -2.51
C ALA A 31 1.84 4.36 -3.31
N LYS A 32 2.02 5.52 -3.90
CA LYS A 32 1.00 6.18 -4.73
C LYS A 32 0.62 5.31 -5.93
N SER A 33 1.59 4.86 -6.71
CA SER A 33 1.32 4.07 -7.91
C SER A 33 0.82 2.65 -7.61
N ALA A 34 1.29 2.03 -6.54
CA ALA A 34 0.97 0.63 -6.22
C ALA A 34 -0.34 0.48 -5.45
N VAL A 35 -0.74 1.46 -4.65
CA VAL A 35 -1.91 1.37 -3.77
C VAL A 35 -2.85 2.56 -3.95
N PHE A 36 -2.39 3.79 -3.70
CA PHE A 36 -3.28 4.95 -3.61
C PHE A 36 -4.04 5.21 -4.91
N ASP A 37 -3.36 5.24 -6.05
CA ASP A 37 -3.99 5.53 -7.34
C ASP A 37 -4.97 4.44 -7.77
N LEU A 38 -4.72 3.19 -7.34
CA LEU A 38 -5.58 2.06 -7.66
C LEU A 38 -6.83 2.03 -6.78
N TRP A 39 -6.69 2.36 -5.50
CA TRP A 39 -7.78 2.25 -4.52
C TRP A 39 -8.59 3.53 -4.38
N ASP A 40 -8.03 4.68 -4.74
CA ASP A 40 -8.70 5.97 -4.62
C ASP A 40 -9.94 6.02 -5.52
N HIS A 41 -11.09 6.36 -4.91
CA HIS A 41 -12.40 6.36 -5.57
C HIS A 41 -12.79 5.03 -6.22
N ALA A 42 -12.25 3.90 -5.72
CA ALA A 42 -12.60 2.57 -6.19
C ALA A 42 -13.61 1.90 -5.24
N PHE A 43 -14.45 1.05 -5.83
CA PHE A 43 -15.21 0.07 -5.05
C PHE A 43 -14.30 -1.12 -4.79
N LEU A 44 -13.99 -1.39 -3.51
CA LEU A 44 -13.25 -2.58 -3.09
C LEU A 44 -14.27 -3.66 -2.75
N VAL A 45 -14.32 -4.71 -3.56
CA VAL A 45 -15.36 -5.74 -3.47
C VAL A 45 -14.72 -7.10 -3.26
N TYR A 46 -15.21 -7.82 -2.25
CA TYR A 46 -14.78 -9.20 -2.00
C TYR A 46 -15.03 -10.09 -3.22
N LYS A 47 -14.03 -10.88 -3.61
CA LYS A 47 -14.07 -11.75 -4.80
C LYS A 47 -15.26 -12.73 -4.83
N HIS A 48 -15.80 -13.11 -3.69
CA HIS A 48 -16.94 -14.01 -3.59
C HIS A 48 -18.30 -13.28 -3.49
N ASP A 49 -18.31 -11.95 -3.48
CA ASP A 49 -19.54 -11.16 -3.52
C ASP A 49 -19.99 -10.95 -4.97
N THR A 50 -20.48 -12.02 -5.57
CA THR A 50 -20.82 -12.08 -7.00
C THR A 50 -21.97 -11.17 -7.37
N GLU A 51 -22.96 -10.98 -6.50
CA GLU A 51 -24.11 -10.10 -6.75
C GLU A 51 -23.67 -8.65 -6.89
N VAL A 52 -22.83 -8.18 -5.97
CA VAL A 52 -22.28 -6.81 -6.03
C VAL A 52 -21.37 -6.64 -7.24
N LEU A 53 -20.52 -7.62 -7.54
CA LEU A 53 -19.65 -7.57 -8.71
C LEU A 53 -20.45 -7.51 -10.01
N ASP A 54 -21.50 -8.32 -10.15
CA ASP A 54 -22.37 -8.31 -11.32
C ASP A 54 -23.11 -6.97 -11.48
N PHE A 55 -23.59 -6.42 -10.37
CA PHE A 55 -24.23 -5.10 -10.35
C PHE A 55 -23.27 -4.00 -10.81
N LEU A 56 -22.06 -3.96 -10.25
CA LEU A 56 -21.03 -2.97 -10.60
C LEU A 56 -20.57 -3.11 -12.05
N ASN A 57 -20.45 -4.34 -12.56
CA ASN A 57 -20.08 -4.60 -13.94
C ASN A 57 -21.15 -4.14 -14.95
N SER A 58 -22.40 -4.01 -14.52
CA SER A 58 -23.50 -3.48 -15.34
C SER A 58 -23.49 -1.96 -15.46
N MET A 59 -22.71 -1.28 -14.64
CA MET A 59 -22.61 0.20 -14.60
C MET A 59 -21.36 0.67 -15.33
N ALA A 60 -21.46 1.83 -15.98
CA ALA A 60 -20.32 2.49 -16.61
C ALA A 60 -19.69 3.55 -15.70
N ASN A 61 -18.46 3.96 -16.02
CA ASN A 61 -17.76 5.10 -15.42
C ASN A 61 -17.47 4.99 -13.91
N HIS A 62 -17.19 3.78 -13.42
CA HIS A 62 -16.69 3.59 -12.08
C HIS A 62 -15.47 2.66 -12.07
N LYS A 63 -14.75 2.64 -10.97
CA LYS A 63 -13.57 1.81 -10.76
C LYS A 63 -13.87 0.75 -9.72
N THR A 64 -13.66 -0.52 -10.06
CA THR A 64 -13.85 -1.66 -9.16
C THR A 64 -12.55 -2.42 -9.02
N ILE A 65 -12.15 -2.70 -7.78
CA ILE A 65 -11.02 -3.56 -7.44
C ILE A 65 -11.59 -4.81 -6.75
N VAL A 66 -11.33 -5.96 -7.35
CA VAL A 66 -11.71 -7.26 -6.76
C VAL A 66 -10.72 -7.59 -5.64
N PHE A 67 -11.22 -7.70 -4.42
CA PHE A 67 -10.39 -7.89 -3.23
C PHE A 67 -10.34 -9.37 -2.85
N PRO A 68 -9.18 -9.92 -2.50
CA PRO A 68 -9.04 -11.35 -2.16
C PRO A 68 -9.70 -11.73 -0.83
N THR A 69 -9.95 -10.74 0.02
CA THR A 69 -10.58 -10.89 1.33
C THR A 69 -11.69 -9.85 1.49
N VAL A 70 -12.52 -10.01 2.51
CA VAL A 70 -13.50 -8.96 2.86
C VAL A 70 -12.74 -7.66 3.17
N PRO A 71 -13.08 -6.52 2.53
CA PRO A 71 -12.30 -5.29 2.65
C PRO A 71 -12.58 -4.52 3.94
N THR A 72 -12.31 -5.15 5.08
CA THR A 72 -12.23 -4.48 6.38
C THR A 72 -10.96 -3.63 6.46
N ALA A 73 -10.87 -2.72 7.43
CA ALA A 73 -9.66 -1.91 7.63
C ALA A 73 -8.43 -2.80 7.88
N GLU A 74 -8.59 -3.88 8.64
CA GLU A 74 -7.54 -4.85 8.94
C GLU A 74 -7.06 -5.56 7.67
N ASN A 75 -7.99 -6.08 6.87
CA ASN A 75 -7.66 -6.76 5.63
C ASN A 75 -7.11 -5.81 4.56
N MET A 76 -7.58 -4.57 4.52
CA MET A 76 -7.03 -3.54 3.64
C MET A 76 -5.59 -3.18 4.03
N ALA A 77 -5.31 -3.02 5.32
CA ALA A 77 -3.95 -2.78 5.81
C ALA A 77 -3.02 -3.94 5.47
N PHE A 78 -3.48 -5.16 5.66
CA PHE A 78 -2.73 -6.38 5.32
C PHE A 78 -2.43 -6.46 3.82
N GLU A 79 -3.42 -6.21 2.98
CA GLU A 79 -3.24 -6.26 1.52
C GLU A 79 -2.31 -5.16 1.03
N ALA A 80 -2.43 -3.93 1.57
CA ALA A 80 -1.49 -2.85 1.28
C ALA A 80 -0.06 -3.23 1.70
N PHE A 81 0.10 -3.85 2.86
CA PHE A 81 1.40 -4.34 3.33
C PHE A 81 1.98 -5.36 2.35
N ARG A 82 1.19 -6.33 1.93
CA ARG A 82 1.62 -7.36 0.98
C ARG A 82 2.10 -6.76 -0.35
N ILE A 83 1.32 -5.85 -0.91
CA ILE A 83 1.65 -5.18 -2.17
C ILE A 83 2.92 -4.35 -2.04
N LEU A 84 3.01 -3.52 -1.01
CA LEU A 84 4.13 -2.61 -0.80
C LEU A 84 5.42 -3.36 -0.44
N LYS A 85 5.33 -4.42 0.36
CA LYS A 85 6.49 -5.27 0.67
C LYS A 85 7.13 -5.80 -0.61
N SER A 86 6.34 -6.33 -1.53
CA SER A 86 6.82 -6.82 -2.82
C SER A 86 7.47 -5.71 -3.64
N LYS A 87 6.82 -4.55 -3.74
CA LYS A 87 7.32 -3.41 -4.53
C LYS A 87 8.61 -2.83 -3.98
N TYR A 88 8.71 -2.64 -2.67
CA TYR A 88 9.93 -2.13 -2.05
C TYR A 88 11.08 -3.14 -2.15
N GLN A 89 10.78 -4.43 -2.01
CA GLN A 89 11.78 -5.48 -2.15
C GLN A 89 12.32 -5.56 -3.60
N ASP A 90 11.45 -5.45 -4.60
CA ASP A 90 11.85 -5.44 -6.01
C ASP A 90 12.73 -4.24 -6.36
N THR A 91 12.47 -3.10 -5.74
CA THR A 91 13.20 -1.84 -6.04
C THR A 91 14.49 -1.72 -5.24
N TYR A 92 14.49 -2.12 -3.97
CA TYR A 92 15.58 -1.83 -3.03
C TYR A 92 16.25 -3.08 -2.46
N GLY A 93 15.75 -4.27 -2.77
CA GLY A 93 16.29 -5.52 -2.23
C GLY A 93 16.26 -5.55 -0.70
N ASN A 94 17.37 -5.95 -0.10
CA ASN A 94 17.47 -6.08 1.37
C ASN A 94 17.84 -4.77 2.08
N HIS A 95 18.07 -3.69 1.33
CA HIS A 95 18.41 -2.40 1.94
C HIS A 95 17.24 -1.81 2.74
N LEU A 96 16.02 -2.02 2.28
CA LEU A 96 14.81 -1.45 2.86
C LEU A 96 13.86 -2.56 3.30
N LYS A 97 13.40 -2.49 4.55
CA LYS A 97 12.42 -3.41 5.10
C LYS A 97 11.13 -2.68 5.45
N LEU A 98 10.00 -3.16 4.96
CA LEU A 98 8.70 -2.68 5.38
C LEU A 98 8.35 -3.27 6.74
N GLU A 99 8.19 -2.40 7.74
CA GLU A 99 7.92 -2.79 9.12
C GLU A 99 6.43 -2.76 9.45
N LYS A 100 5.73 -1.76 8.96
CA LYS A 100 4.31 -1.55 9.30
C LYS A 100 3.60 -0.74 8.23
N VAL A 101 2.34 -1.09 7.99
CA VAL A 101 1.36 -0.24 7.29
C VAL A 101 0.20 0.02 8.23
N ARG A 102 -0.08 1.29 8.48
CA ARG A 102 -1.24 1.73 9.27
C ARG A 102 -2.28 2.35 8.36
N LEU A 103 -3.48 1.82 8.39
CA LEU A 103 -4.62 2.34 7.65
C LEU A 103 -5.62 2.98 8.62
N TYR A 104 -5.91 4.26 8.42
CA TYR A 104 -6.91 4.97 9.22
C TYR A 104 -8.29 4.84 8.58
N GLU A 105 -9.28 4.41 9.35
CA GLU A 105 -10.69 4.55 8.98
C GLU A 105 -11.19 5.96 9.29
N THR A 106 -10.82 6.46 10.48
CA THR A 106 -11.10 7.81 10.97
C THR A 106 -9.81 8.33 11.61
N PRO A 107 -9.71 9.61 11.97
CA PRO A 107 -8.53 10.12 12.67
C PRO A 107 -8.19 9.38 13.97
N ASN A 108 -9.17 8.71 14.59
CA ASN A 108 -9.00 8.03 15.87
C ASN A 108 -9.08 6.50 15.81
N ASN A 109 -9.36 5.93 14.62
CA ASN A 109 -9.50 4.48 14.45
C ASN A 109 -8.65 4.01 13.27
N TRP A 110 -7.80 3.04 13.52
CA TRP A 110 -6.89 2.50 12.51
C TRP A 110 -6.67 1.01 12.67
N ALA A 111 -6.11 0.39 11.65
CA ALA A 111 -5.62 -0.98 11.68
C ALA A 111 -4.16 -1.02 11.24
N ASP A 112 -3.36 -1.85 11.89
CA ASP A 112 -1.94 -2.04 11.59
C ASP A 112 -1.68 -3.42 11.00
N ALA A 113 -0.94 -3.47 9.90
CA ALA A 113 -0.31 -4.68 9.40
C ALA A 113 1.19 -4.61 9.69
N LEU A 114 1.72 -5.63 10.33
CA LEU A 114 3.10 -5.68 10.80
C LEU A 114 3.90 -6.74 10.05
N ALA A 115 5.20 -6.50 9.97
CA ALA A 115 6.13 -7.47 9.41
C ALA A 115 6.18 -8.75 10.25
#